data_e11d3eefeaa93b714761e0f7d98bb4a9
#
_entry.id   e11d3eefeaa93b714761e0f7d98bb4a9
#
_cell.length_a   1.000
_cell.length_b   1.000
_cell.length_c   1.000
_cell.angle_alpha   90.00
_cell.angle_beta   90.00
_cell.angle_gamma   90.00
#
_symmetry.space_group_name_H-M   'P 1'
#
loop_
_entity.id
_entity.type
_entity.pdbx_description
1 polymer ?
#
loop_
_entity_poly.entity_id
_entity_poly.type
_entity_poly.pdbx_seq_one_letter_code
_entity_poly.pdbx_strand_id
1 'polypeptide(L)'
;MNQKFEVAIIGGGIIGCSIAYYLAKEKMNVALFEGNQIGSKSTSAAGGMLGAHSECDGDFEVFFPFARSSQHAYSQLKEELNHLSGFDIGYRKGGILKLAYNESDRNGLRSILSQPTVKWLDKESVQEREPDVSSNLLGAAYMEDDVNVMPIAVCQAFAKSAQILGASLFEFSPVLDIQKKDNSFLIQTATSHVEAKHVVVASGVWSTTFFKQLGLDHQLTPVKGECLSVIDEKATLKYTIFHDHYYIVPRNNGRLVIGATMIENDWNERVSLSGIDTLIAKAKTMLPTVADMKMDSCWAGLRPQTFDQKPFIGHHPEEEGILFATGHYRNGILLAPATGQMIRDLILKRQIKNEWVEAFKIDRRQPLLLSR
;
A
#
# COMPACT_ATOMS: atom_id res chain seq x y z
N MET A 1 7.06 -0.56 35.94
CA MET A 1 8.39 -0.77 35.32
C MET A 1 8.30 -0.32 33.87
N ASN A 2 9.21 0.55 33.40
CA ASN A 2 9.26 0.91 32.01
C ASN A 2 9.69 -0.31 31.20
N GLN A 3 8.82 -0.79 30.32
CA GLN A 3 9.22 -1.83 29.37
C GLN A 3 10.26 -1.25 28.39
N LYS A 4 11.31 -2.04 28.11
CA LYS A 4 12.37 -1.66 27.17
C LYS A 4 12.31 -2.52 25.93
N PHE A 5 12.39 -1.89 24.78
CA PHE A 5 12.39 -2.53 23.46
C PHE A 5 13.65 -2.14 22.69
N GLU A 6 14.01 -2.94 21.70
CA GLU A 6 15.04 -2.54 20.74
C GLU A 6 14.44 -1.60 19.70
N VAL A 7 13.22 -1.88 19.26
CA VAL A 7 12.51 -1.08 18.25
C VAL A 7 11.07 -0.84 18.68
N ALA A 8 10.63 0.42 18.62
CA ALA A 8 9.22 0.81 18.70
C ALA A 8 8.74 1.25 17.33
N ILE A 9 7.62 0.67 16.86
CA ILE A 9 6.98 1.00 15.58
C ILE A 9 5.69 1.74 15.89
N ILE A 10 5.49 2.91 15.25
CA ILE A 10 4.30 3.75 15.42
C ILE A 10 3.44 3.63 14.18
N GLY A 11 2.28 2.98 14.31
CA GLY A 11 1.32 2.70 13.26
C GLY A 11 1.23 1.21 12.92
N GLY A 12 0.03 0.65 13.13
CA GLY A 12 -0.33 -0.75 12.86
C GLY A 12 -0.98 -0.98 11.49
N GLY A 13 -0.69 -0.12 10.51
CA GLY A 13 -1.01 -0.40 9.12
C GLY A 13 -0.12 -1.50 8.53
N ILE A 14 -0.35 -1.87 7.27
CA ILE A 14 0.40 -2.95 6.62
C ILE A 14 1.92 -2.72 6.62
N ILE A 15 2.37 -1.47 6.54
CA ILE A 15 3.79 -1.11 6.56
C ILE A 15 4.38 -1.42 7.94
N GLY A 16 3.77 -0.91 9.03
CA GLY A 16 4.24 -1.18 10.38
C GLY A 16 4.21 -2.66 10.74
N CYS A 17 3.15 -3.37 10.35
CA CYS A 17 3.03 -4.82 10.57
C CYS A 17 4.09 -5.62 9.80
N SER A 18 4.40 -5.24 8.56
CA SER A 18 5.48 -5.84 7.79
C SER A 18 6.85 -5.61 8.45
N ILE A 19 7.13 -4.38 8.90
CA ILE A 19 8.37 -4.05 9.61
C ILE A 19 8.47 -4.90 10.89
N ALA A 20 7.39 -4.97 11.70
CA ALA A 20 7.36 -5.77 12.93
C ALA A 20 7.68 -7.24 12.64
N TYR A 21 7.09 -7.80 11.58
CA TYR A 21 7.35 -9.17 11.15
C TYR A 21 8.82 -9.40 10.79
N TYR A 22 9.40 -8.56 9.92
CA TYR A 22 10.79 -8.75 9.50
C TYR A 22 11.81 -8.56 10.64
N LEU A 23 11.55 -7.64 11.58
CA LEU A 23 12.39 -7.44 12.75
C LEU A 23 12.23 -8.60 13.76
N ALA A 24 11.02 -9.08 13.99
CA ALA A 24 10.78 -10.23 14.86
C ALA A 24 11.40 -11.53 14.31
N LYS A 25 11.46 -11.71 12.99
CA LYS A 25 12.25 -12.80 12.36
C LYS A 25 13.72 -12.78 12.72
N GLU A 26 14.29 -11.60 12.93
CA GLU A 26 15.67 -11.42 13.39
C GLU A 26 15.78 -11.53 14.93
N LYS A 27 14.71 -11.94 15.61
CA LYS A 27 14.62 -12.10 17.07
C LYS A 27 14.83 -10.80 17.84
N MET A 28 14.59 -9.65 17.21
CA MET A 28 14.62 -8.36 17.90
C MET A 28 13.42 -8.20 18.82
N ASN A 29 13.61 -7.52 19.93
CA ASN A 29 12.55 -7.15 20.87
C ASN A 29 11.79 -5.92 20.33
N VAL A 30 10.62 -6.16 19.71
CA VAL A 30 9.83 -5.16 18.97
C VAL A 30 8.53 -4.85 19.69
N ALA A 31 8.20 -3.55 19.81
CA ALA A 31 6.86 -3.07 20.14
C ALA A 31 6.22 -2.37 18.93
N LEU A 32 4.96 -2.64 18.66
CA LEU A 32 4.16 -1.92 17.66
C LEU A 32 2.96 -1.28 18.36
N PHE A 33 2.76 0.02 18.13
CA PHE A 33 1.68 0.82 18.68
C PHE A 33 0.72 1.25 17.58
N GLU A 34 -0.57 0.96 17.76
CA GLU A 34 -1.65 1.36 16.86
C GLU A 34 -2.73 2.12 17.64
N GLY A 35 -3.16 3.25 17.12
CA GLY A 35 -4.16 4.11 17.77
C GLY A 35 -5.58 3.53 17.75
N ASN A 36 -5.85 2.64 16.80
CA ASN A 36 -7.14 1.95 16.64
C ASN A 36 -6.91 0.43 16.58
N GLN A 37 -7.63 -0.25 15.69
CA GLN A 37 -7.36 -1.64 15.34
C GLN A 37 -6.32 -1.73 14.23
N ILE A 38 -5.50 -2.77 14.28
CA ILE A 38 -4.51 -3.07 13.25
C ILE A 38 -5.18 -3.15 11.88
N GLY A 39 -4.63 -2.38 10.94
CA GLY A 39 -5.08 -2.34 9.55
C GLY A 39 -6.35 -1.54 9.28
N SER A 40 -6.99 -0.94 10.27
CA SER A 40 -8.33 -0.32 10.17
C SER A 40 -8.42 0.96 9.32
N LYS A 41 -7.28 1.54 8.92
CA LYS A 41 -7.24 2.79 8.15
C LYS A 41 -6.97 2.54 6.67
N SER A 42 -5.99 3.20 6.06
CA SER A 42 -5.68 3.08 4.61
C SER A 42 -5.53 1.64 4.12
N THR A 43 -5.07 0.73 4.98
CA THR A 43 -4.90 -0.68 4.65
C THR A 43 -6.22 -1.37 4.34
N SER A 44 -7.25 -1.20 5.18
CA SER A 44 -8.58 -1.80 4.97
C SER A 44 -9.29 -1.25 3.74
N ALA A 45 -8.97 -0.01 3.36
CA ALA A 45 -9.58 0.66 2.21
C ALA A 45 -8.92 0.33 0.86
N ALA A 46 -7.77 -0.33 0.85
CA ALA A 46 -6.99 -0.56 -0.35
C ALA A 46 -7.59 -1.61 -1.28
N GLY A 47 -7.43 -1.42 -2.59
CA GLY A 47 -7.85 -2.40 -3.61
C GLY A 47 -7.03 -3.70 -3.63
N GLY A 48 -5.84 -3.72 -3.03
CA GLY A 48 -5.02 -4.93 -2.88
C GLY A 48 -4.31 -5.39 -4.13
N MET A 49 -4.15 -4.54 -5.12
CA MET A 49 -3.35 -4.84 -6.30
C MET A 49 -1.85 -4.87 -5.96
N LEU A 50 -1.16 -5.89 -6.41
CA LEU A 50 0.29 -5.97 -6.42
C LEU A 50 0.76 -5.65 -7.84
N GLY A 51 0.49 -4.41 -8.23
CA GLY A 51 0.58 -3.92 -9.60
C GLY A 51 1.88 -3.20 -9.87
N ALA A 52 3.02 -3.90 -9.84
CA ALA A 52 4.30 -3.25 -10.09
C ALA A 52 4.38 -2.60 -11.48
N HIS A 53 3.73 -3.19 -12.49
CA HIS A 53 3.65 -2.62 -13.83
C HIS A 53 2.52 -1.59 -13.93
N SER A 54 1.31 -1.96 -13.46
CA SER A 54 0.11 -1.13 -13.62
C SER A 54 0.15 0.16 -12.82
N GLU A 55 0.96 0.23 -11.75
CA GLU A 55 1.13 1.40 -10.89
C GLU A 55 2.47 2.13 -11.13
N CYS A 56 3.27 1.69 -12.13
CA CYS A 56 4.50 2.37 -12.49
C CYS A 56 4.19 3.54 -13.44
N ASP A 57 4.41 4.77 -12.96
CA ASP A 57 4.21 5.99 -13.72
C ASP A 57 5.52 6.46 -14.42
N GLY A 58 6.29 5.51 -14.96
CA GLY A 58 7.48 5.78 -15.78
C GLY A 58 8.83 5.75 -15.05
N ASP A 59 8.87 5.57 -13.73
CA ASP A 59 10.14 5.37 -12.99
C ASP A 59 10.59 3.90 -13.05
N PHE A 60 11.16 3.53 -14.18
CA PHE A 60 11.68 2.17 -14.41
C PHE A 60 13.08 1.92 -13.85
N GLU A 61 13.78 2.94 -13.40
CA GLU A 61 15.15 2.84 -12.90
C GLU A 61 15.24 2.50 -11.42
N VAL A 62 14.40 3.13 -10.59
CA VAL A 62 14.47 3.01 -9.13
C VAL A 62 13.19 2.44 -8.53
N PHE A 63 12.05 3.08 -8.79
CA PHE A 63 10.77 2.66 -8.19
C PHE A 63 10.34 1.28 -8.68
N PHE A 64 10.36 1.05 -10.00
CA PHE A 64 9.92 -0.22 -10.57
C PHE A 64 10.72 -1.44 -10.06
N PRO A 65 12.07 -1.45 -10.05
CA PRO A 65 12.84 -2.56 -9.49
C PRO A 65 12.54 -2.79 -8.00
N PHE A 66 12.31 -1.74 -7.22
CA PHE A 66 11.91 -1.86 -5.81
C PHE A 66 10.52 -2.49 -5.67
N ALA A 67 9.54 -2.00 -6.45
CA ALA A 67 8.19 -2.54 -6.51
C ALA A 67 8.16 -4.00 -6.95
N ARG A 68 8.95 -4.36 -7.98
CA ARG A 68 9.10 -5.75 -8.46
C ARG A 68 9.71 -6.68 -7.41
N SER A 69 10.73 -6.22 -6.68
CA SER A 69 11.31 -7.02 -5.59
C SER A 69 10.28 -7.34 -4.51
N SER A 70 9.45 -6.35 -4.18
CA SER A 70 8.35 -6.50 -3.23
C SER A 70 7.25 -7.43 -3.73
N GLN A 71 6.84 -7.28 -4.98
CA GLN A 71 5.87 -8.16 -5.64
C GLN A 71 6.32 -9.61 -5.66
N HIS A 72 7.59 -9.86 -6.00
CA HIS A 72 8.16 -11.21 -5.99
C HIS A 72 8.19 -11.83 -4.58
N ALA A 73 8.47 -11.02 -3.55
CA ALA A 73 8.47 -11.51 -2.17
C ALA A 73 7.10 -12.08 -1.76
N TYR A 74 5.99 -11.54 -2.26
CA TYR A 74 4.66 -12.06 -1.95
C TYR A 74 4.44 -13.51 -2.39
N SER A 75 5.10 -13.96 -3.45
CA SER A 75 4.98 -15.33 -3.94
C SER A 75 5.49 -16.38 -2.93
N GLN A 76 6.46 -16.00 -2.10
CA GLN A 76 6.99 -16.83 -1.00
C GLN A 76 6.25 -16.55 0.30
N LEU A 77 5.99 -15.28 0.58
CA LEU A 77 5.32 -14.84 1.81
C LEU A 77 3.93 -15.43 1.98
N LYS A 78 3.18 -15.70 0.91
CA LYS A 78 1.83 -16.28 1.02
C LYS A 78 1.82 -17.61 1.79
N GLU A 79 2.81 -18.46 1.57
CA GLU A 79 2.93 -19.77 2.23
C GLU A 79 3.51 -19.60 3.64
N GLU A 80 4.54 -18.77 3.79
CA GLU A 80 5.17 -18.52 5.08
C GLU A 80 4.19 -17.86 6.07
N LEU A 81 3.47 -16.83 5.65
CA LEU A 81 2.49 -16.15 6.48
C LEU A 81 1.30 -17.05 6.82
N ASN A 82 0.80 -17.85 5.86
CA ASN A 82 -0.25 -18.82 6.13
C ASN A 82 0.19 -19.84 7.17
N HIS A 83 1.39 -20.41 7.01
CA HIS A 83 1.94 -21.39 7.95
C HIS A 83 2.09 -20.81 9.38
N LEU A 84 2.61 -19.59 9.50
CA LEU A 84 2.82 -18.96 10.80
C LEU A 84 1.53 -18.47 11.45
N SER A 85 0.71 -17.75 10.71
CA SER A 85 -0.46 -17.05 11.25
C SER A 85 -1.78 -17.79 11.13
N GLY A 86 -1.88 -18.74 10.21
CA GLY A 86 -3.12 -19.38 9.80
C GLY A 86 -3.99 -18.55 8.85
N PHE A 87 -3.55 -17.34 8.45
CA PHE A 87 -4.31 -16.50 7.53
C PHE A 87 -3.94 -16.78 6.08
N ASP A 88 -4.95 -17.05 5.23
CA ASP A 88 -4.80 -16.96 3.78
C ASP A 88 -4.88 -15.51 3.36
N ILE A 89 -3.81 -15.00 2.76
CA ILE A 89 -3.71 -13.63 2.28
C ILE A 89 -4.50 -13.36 1.01
N GLY A 90 -5.18 -14.35 0.45
CA GLY A 90 -5.97 -14.24 -0.77
C GLY A 90 -5.14 -13.92 -2.00
N TYR A 91 -3.92 -14.48 -2.10
CA TYR A 91 -3.04 -14.26 -3.24
C TYR A 91 -3.62 -14.87 -4.51
N ARG A 92 -4.07 -14.01 -5.42
CA ARG A 92 -4.75 -14.40 -6.66
C ARG A 92 -3.90 -14.02 -7.87
N LYS A 93 -3.49 -15.05 -8.62
CA LYS A 93 -2.93 -14.92 -9.95
C LYS A 93 -4.05 -14.63 -10.98
N GLY A 94 -3.68 -14.05 -12.09
CA GLY A 94 -4.61 -13.75 -13.19
C GLY A 94 -4.11 -12.59 -14.05
N GLY A 95 -3.33 -11.72 -13.47
CA GLY A 95 -2.84 -10.52 -14.14
C GLY A 95 -3.82 -9.34 -14.03
N ILE A 96 -3.40 -8.22 -14.62
CA ILE A 96 -4.18 -7.00 -14.74
C ILE A 96 -4.34 -6.65 -16.22
N LEU A 97 -5.56 -6.28 -16.62
CA LEU A 97 -5.87 -5.73 -17.92
C LEU A 97 -6.07 -4.21 -17.79
N LYS A 98 -5.16 -3.42 -18.34
CA LYS A 98 -5.31 -1.96 -18.40
C LYS A 98 -5.95 -1.60 -19.74
N LEU A 99 -7.24 -1.26 -19.70
CA LEU A 99 -8.09 -1.09 -20.86
C LEU A 99 -7.79 0.22 -21.60
N ALA A 100 -7.87 0.21 -22.93
CA ALA A 100 -7.79 1.39 -23.78
C ALA A 100 -9.02 1.48 -24.69
N TYR A 101 -9.71 2.61 -24.66
CA TYR A 101 -10.92 2.86 -25.45
C TYR A 101 -10.65 3.68 -26.72
N ASN A 102 -9.52 4.38 -26.74
CA ASN A 102 -9.12 5.26 -27.84
C ASN A 102 -7.58 5.29 -27.96
N GLU A 103 -7.07 5.92 -29.03
CA GLU A 103 -5.64 6.02 -29.27
C GLU A 103 -4.89 6.85 -28.21
N SER A 104 -5.56 7.79 -27.54
CA SER A 104 -4.95 8.53 -26.41
C SER A 104 -4.65 7.59 -25.23
N ASP A 105 -5.60 6.72 -24.88
CA ASP A 105 -5.42 5.71 -23.81
C ASP A 105 -4.27 4.76 -24.19
N ARG A 106 -4.27 4.26 -25.44
CA ARG A 106 -3.22 3.37 -25.93
C ARG A 106 -1.83 4.04 -25.90
N ASN A 107 -1.76 5.31 -26.29
CA ASN A 107 -0.51 6.08 -26.23
C ASN A 107 -0.02 6.26 -24.79
N GLY A 108 -0.92 6.47 -23.83
CA GLY A 108 -0.59 6.51 -22.40
C GLY A 108 0.01 5.22 -21.85
N LEU A 109 -0.23 4.08 -22.53
CA LEU A 109 0.30 2.77 -22.14
C LEU A 109 1.66 2.43 -22.78
N ARG A 110 2.23 3.28 -23.64
CA ARG A 110 3.47 2.98 -24.39
C ARG A 110 4.66 2.66 -23.47
N SER A 111 4.82 3.40 -22.37
CA SER A 111 5.91 3.19 -21.43
C SER A 111 5.83 1.81 -20.76
N ILE A 112 4.62 1.37 -20.41
CA ILE A 112 4.39 0.04 -19.81
C ILE A 112 4.56 -1.05 -20.87
N LEU A 113 4.07 -0.83 -22.08
CA LEU A 113 4.18 -1.77 -23.20
C LEU A 113 5.63 -1.98 -23.68
N SER A 114 6.57 -1.11 -23.30
CA SER A 114 7.99 -1.34 -23.55
C SER A 114 8.60 -2.42 -22.66
N GLN A 115 7.91 -2.83 -21.59
CA GLN A 115 8.37 -3.87 -20.69
C GLN A 115 8.17 -5.26 -21.30
N PRO A 116 9.16 -6.16 -21.29
CA PRO A 116 9.09 -7.47 -21.94
C PRO A 116 7.98 -8.38 -21.42
N THR A 117 7.54 -8.15 -20.17
CA THR A 117 6.51 -8.93 -19.48
C THR A 117 5.09 -8.39 -19.71
N VAL A 118 4.95 -7.30 -20.47
CA VAL A 118 3.65 -6.69 -20.79
C VAL A 118 3.30 -6.94 -22.25
N LYS A 119 2.07 -7.36 -22.52
CA LYS A 119 1.59 -7.68 -23.86
C LYS A 119 0.40 -6.80 -24.20
N TRP A 120 0.35 -6.33 -25.46
CA TRP A 120 -0.88 -5.76 -25.99
C TRP A 120 -1.81 -6.88 -26.40
N LEU A 121 -3.06 -6.82 -25.94
CA LEU A 121 -4.16 -7.66 -26.41
C LEU A 121 -5.11 -6.78 -27.23
N ASP A 122 -5.47 -7.24 -28.43
CA ASP A 122 -6.55 -6.62 -29.20
C ASP A 122 -7.91 -6.87 -28.54
N LYS A 123 -8.92 -6.20 -29.03
CA LYS A 123 -10.30 -6.29 -28.53
C LYS A 123 -10.78 -7.75 -28.46
N GLU A 124 -10.58 -8.50 -29.52
CA GLU A 124 -11.03 -9.90 -29.65
C GLU A 124 -10.36 -10.77 -28.55
N SER A 125 -9.06 -10.64 -28.38
CA SER A 125 -8.30 -11.33 -27.35
C SER A 125 -8.73 -10.98 -25.92
N VAL A 126 -9.13 -9.71 -25.69
CA VAL A 126 -9.68 -9.30 -24.38
C VAL A 126 -11.04 -9.95 -24.15
N GLN A 127 -11.93 -9.92 -25.15
CA GLN A 127 -13.28 -10.47 -25.03
C GLN A 127 -13.31 -12.00 -24.92
N GLU A 128 -12.34 -12.70 -25.53
CA GLU A 128 -12.18 -14.15 -25.33
C GLU A 128 -11.84 -14.49 -23.86
N ARG A 129 -11.05 -13.63 -23.19
CA ARG A 129 -10.66 -13.81 -21.78
C ARG A 129 -11.74 -13.37 -20.82
N GLU A 130 -12.35 -12.24 -21.10
CA GLU A 130 -13.37 -11.57 -20.27
C GLU A 130 -14.55 -11.13 -21.16
N PRO A 131 -15.49 -12.04 -21.41
CA PRO A 131 -16.62 -11.76 -22.31
C PRO A 131 -17.52 -10.60 -21.87
N ASP A 132 -17.61 -10.35 -20.56
CA ASP A 132 -18.46 -9.33 -19.96
C ASP A 132 -17.83 -7.92 -19.97
N VAL A 133 -16.54 -7.80 -20.32
CA VAL A 133 -15.89 -6.50 -20.48
C VAL A 133 -16.48 -5.77 -21.69
N SER A 134 -16.62 -4.45 -21.56
CA SER A 134 -17.19 -3.58 -22.61
C SER A 134 -16.62 -3.88 -24.00
N SER A 135 -17.51 -3.98 -25.00
CA SER A 135 -17.11 -4.20 -26.38
C SER A 135 -16.60 -2.94 -27.10
N ASN A 136 -16.65 -1.77 -26.45
CA ASN A 136 -16.24 -0.48 -27.03
C ASN A 136 -14.76 -0.15 -26.79
N LEU A 137 -13.88 -1.15 -26.59
CA LEU A 137 -12.46 -0.95 -26.37
C LEU A 137 -11.64 -1.21 -27.64
N LEU A 138 -10.46 -0.59 -27.73
CA LEU A 138 -9.43 -0.90 -28.72
C LEU A 138 -8.62 -2.14 -28.35
N GLY A 139 -8.44 -2.38 -27.06
CA GLY A 139 -7.64 -3.47 -26.52
C GLY A 139 -7.19 -3.16 -25.08
N ALA A 140 -6.21 -3.90 -24.62
CA ALA A 140 -5.66 -3.72 -23.29
C ALA A 140 -4.15 -4.03 -23.23
N ALA A 141 -3.44 -3.37 -22.32
CA ALA A 141 -2.14 -3.85 -21.87
C ALA A 141 -2.39 -4.95 -20.82
N TYR A 142 -1.83 -6.13 -21.05
CA TYR A 142 -1.92 -7.27 -20.15
C TYR A 142 -0.60 -7.44 -19.39
N MET A 143 -0.69 -7.33 -18.08
CA MET A 143 0.41 -7.51 -17.14
C MET A 143 0.20 -8.80 -16.37
N GLU A 144 0.80 -9.89 -16.86
CA GLU A 144 0.61 -11.25 -16.33
C GLU A 144 1.11 -11.40 -14.89
N ASP A 145 2.21 -10.71 -14.56
CA ASP A 145 2.85 -10.78 -13.25
C ASP A 145 2.13 -9.94 -12.17
N ASP A 146 1.31 -8.97 -12.58
CA ASP A 146 0.54 -8.18 -11.63
C ASP A 146 -0.60 -9.03 -11.09
N VAL A 147 -0.71 -9.10 -9.78
CA VAL A 147 -1.64 -9.97 -9.05
C VAL A 147 -2.41 -9.17 -8.01
N ASN A 148 -3.29 -9.79 -7.26
CA ASN A 148 -3.96 -9.14 -6.14
C ASN A 148 -3.96 -10.00 -4.87
N VAL A 149 -4.16 -9.33 -3.73
CA VAL A 149 -4.26 -9.93 -2.40
C VAL A 149 -5.42 -9.30 -1.63
N MET A 150 -5.78 -9.87 -0.51
CA MET A 150 -6.73 -9.28 0.44
C MET A 150 -5.96 -8.40 1.44
N PRO A 151 -6.01 -7.06 1.36
CA PRO A 151 -5.16 -6.15 2.12
C PRO A 151 -5.21 -6.38 3.63
N ILE A 152 -6.42 -6.50 4.18
CA ILE A 152 -6.59 -6.69 5.62
C ILE A 152 -6.05 -8.06 6.07
N ALA A 153 -6.23 -9.11 5.27
CA ALA A 153 -5.71 -10.43 5.58
C ALA A 153 -4.17 -10.44 5.56
N VAL A 154 -3.54 -9.77 4.60
CA VAL A 154 -2.07 -9.58 4.59
C VAL A 154 -1.58 -8.86 5.84
N CYS A 155 -2.24 -7.75 6.21
CA CYS A 155 -1.88 -6.97 7.39
C CYS A 155 -2.00 -7.81 8.67
N GLN A 156 -3.11 -8.52 8.84
CA GLN A 156 -3.35 -9.42 9.97
C GLN A 156 -2.37 -10.59 9.99
N ALA A 157 -2.03 -11.15 8.82
CA ALA A 157 -1.04 -12.21 8.71
C ALA A 157 0.36 -11.74 9.16
N PHE A 158 0.81 -10.54 8.72
CA PHE A 158 2.05 -9.94 9.21
C PHE A 158 2.00 -9.69 10.72
N ALA A 159 0.94 -9.07 11.23
CA ALA A 159 0.79 -8.75 12.65
C ALA A 159 0.82 -10.01 13.50
N LYS A 160 0.01 -11.03 13.14
CA LYS A 160 -0.05 -12.30 13.87
C LYS A 160 1.26 -13.07 13.83
N SER A 161 1.91 -13.10 12.66
CA SER A 161 3.24 -13.71 12.52
C SER A 161 4.29 -12.99 13.36
N ALA A 162 4.31 -11.65 13.37
CA ALA A 162 5.19 -10.88 14.24
C ALA A 162 4.96 -11.20 15.71
N GLN A 163 3.71 -11.29 16.16
CA GLN A 163 3.35 -11.65 17.53
C GLN A 163 3.84 -13.06 17.91
N ILE A 164 3.66 -14.03 17.03
CA ILE A 164 4.15 -15.41 17.25
C ILE A 164 5.67 -15.46 17.33
N LEU A 165 6.35 -14.60 16.57
CA LEU A 165 7.81 -14.46 16.60
C LEU A 165 8.34 -13.61 17.80
N GLY A 166 7.46 -13.11 18.67
CA GLY A 166 7.81 -12.45 19.93
C GLY A 166 7.60 -10.93 19.95
N ALA A 167 7.07 -10.32 18.89
CA ALA A 167 6.73 -8.89 18.93
C ALA A 167 5.53 -8.61 19.84
N SER A 168 5.57 -7.48 20.55
CA SER A 168 4.46 -6.97 21.36
C SER A 168 3.62 -6.00 20.54
N LEU A 169 2.32 -6.27 20.41
CA LEU A 169 1.40 -5.43 19.64
C LEU A 169 0.42 -4.76 20.61
N PHE A 170 0.31 -3.44 20.52
CA PHE A 170 -0.55 -2.59 21.35
C PHE A 170 -1.57 -1.86 20.48
N GLU A 171 -2.77 -2.40 20.39
CA GLU A 171 -3.90 -1.73 19.77
C GLU A 171 -4.56 -0.72 20.73
N PHE A 172 -5.32 0.23 20.19
CA PHE A 172 -5.95 1.32 20.95
C PHE A 172 -4.96 2.08 21.84
N SER A 173 -3.71 2.17 21.39
CA SER A 173 -2.59 2.75 22.11
C SER A 173 -1.91 3.83 21.26
N PRO A 174 -2.59 4.96 21.00
CA PRO A 174 -2.03 6.03 20.21
C PRO A 174 -0.78 6.59 20.88
N VAL A 175 0.30 6.70 20.11
CA VAL A 175 1.51 7.41 20.55
C VAL A 175 1.25 8.91 20.44
N LEU A 176 1.48 9.61 21.55
CA LEU A 176 1.25 11.04 21.68
C LEU A 176 2.53 11.85 21.53
N ASP A 177 3.66 11.28 21.98
CA ASP A 177 4.94 11.97 22.00
C ASP A 177 6.13 11.00 21.91
N ILE A 178 7.23 11.50 21.34
CA ILE A 178 8.52 10.82 21.22
C ILE A 178 9.59 11.76 21.78
N GLN A 179 10.20 11.40 22.89
CA GLN A 179 11.22 12.21 23.53
C GLN A 179 12.57 11.50 23.47
N LYS A 180 13.60 12.23 23.07
CA LYS A 180 14.99 11.74 23.13
C LYS A 180 15.45 11.61 24.58
N LYS A 181 16.11 10.49 24.89
CA LYS A 181 16.66 10.19 26.22
C LYS A 181 17.99 9.50 26.06
N ASP A 182 19.09 10.20 26.28
CA ASP A 182 20.46 9.69 26.11
C ASP A 182 20.64 8.90 24.79
N ASN A 183 20.74 7.57 24.87
CA ASN A 183 20.92 6.66 23.75
C ASN A 183 19.62 5.92 23.37
N SER A 184 18.46 6.43 23.76
CA SER A 184 17.15 5.81 23.54
C SER A 184 16.07 6.87 23.36
N PHE A 185 14.85 6.44 23.17
CA PHE A 185 13.66 7.28 23.05
C PHE A 185 12.61 6.82 24.05
N LEU A 186 11.94 7.78 24.67
CA LEU A 186 10.76 7.57 25.49
C LEU A 186 9.53 7.78 24.60
N ILE A 187 8.75 6.74 24.40
CA ILE A 187 7.52 6.73 23.63
C ILE A 187 6.36 6.82 24.61
N GLN A 188 5.57 7.90 24.52
CA GLN A 188 4.45 8.16 25.40
C GLN A 188 3.14 7.83 24.72
N THR A 189 2.32 6.99 25.35
CA THR A 189 0.92 6.76 25.00
C THR A 189 0.00 7.44 26.04
N ALA A 190 -1.31 7.35 25.84
CA ALA A 190 -2.27 7.91 26.80
C ALA A 190 -2.23 7.24 28.19
N THR A 191 -1.79 5.98 28.26
CA THR A 191 -1.88 5.16 29.50
C THR A 191 -0.52 4.66 29.98
N SER A 192 0.52 4.74 29.18
CA SER A 192 1.84 4.17 29.48
C SER A 192 2.95 4.90 28.76
N HIS A 193 4.18 4.57 29.13
CA HIS A 193 5.37 4.95 28.39
C HIS A 193 6.33 3.77 28.32
N VAL A 194 7.03 3.67 27.20
CA VAL A 194 8.05 2.64 26.94
C VAL A 194 9.34 3.28 26.46
N GLU A 195 10.44 2.59 26.62
CA GLU A 195 11.77 3.02 26.16
C GLU A 195 12.20 2.13 25.01
N ALA A 196 12.70 2.73 23.90
CA ALA A 196 13.23 1.98 22.77
C ALA A 196 14.51 2.60 22.21
N LYS A 197 15.42 1.77 21.67
CA LYS A 197 16.65 2.25 21.02
C LYS A 197 16.38 2.85 19.66
N HIS A 198 15.45 2.28 18.93
CA HIS A 198 15.03 2.75 17.60
C HIS A 198 13.54 3.02 17.59
N VAL A 199 13.12 4.05 16.85
CA VAL A 199 11.72 4.38 16.60
C VAL A 199 11.49 4.39 15.10
N VAL A 200 10.45 3.69 14.63
CA VAL A 200 10.03 3.71 13.24
C VAL A 200 8.64 4.34 13.13
N VAL A 201 8.56 5.49 12.47
CA VAL A 201 7.28 6.17 12.21
C VAL A 201 6.66 5.62 10.93
N ALA A 202 5.58 4.85 11.07
CA ALA A 202 4.84 4.17 10.00
C ALA A 202 3.34 4.48 10.04
N SER A 203 2.96 5.66 10.55
CA SER A 203 1.58 6.06 10.85
C SER A 203 0.81 6.67 9.65
N GLY A 204 1.21 6.35 8.40
CA GLY A 204 0.53 6.82 7.19
C GLY A 204 0.46 8.35 7.14
N VAL A 205 -0.68 8.92 6.77
CA VAL A 205 -0.85 10.37 6.66
C VAL A 205 -0.67 11.11 8.00
N TRP A 206 -0.91 10.43 9.12
CA TRP A 206 -0.70 10.98 10.47
C TRP A 206 0.78 11.12 10.85
N SER A 207 1.73 10.61 10.03
CA SER A 207 3.16 10.83 10.23
C SER A 207 3.55 12.31 10.19
N THR A 208 2.75 13.16 9.56
CA THR A 208 2.94 14.62 9.54
C THR A 208 3.03 15.23 10.96
N THR A 209 2.28 14.70 11.92
CA THR A 209 2.35 15.14 13.31
C THR A 209 3.73 14.88 13.91
N PHE A 210 4.30 13.71 13.63
CA PHE A 210 5.63 13.33 14.12
C PHE A 210 6.76 14.06 13.41
N PHE A 211 6.61 14.40 12.13
CA PHE A 211 7.62 15.21 11.44
C PHE A 211 7.87 16.51 12.19
N LYS A 212 6.81 17.25 12.52
CA LYS A 212 6.92 18.51 13.26
C LYS A 212 7.54 18.33 14.66
N GLN A 213 7.14 17.28 15.40
CA GLN A 213 7.71 16.98 16.72
C GLN A 213 9.21 16.68 16.65
N LEU A 214 9.65 16.06 15.55
CA LEU A 214 11.03 15.67 15.32
C LEU A 214 11.85 16.72 14.53
N GLY A 215 11.34 17.96 14.41
CA GLY A 215 12.09 19.07 13.79
C GLY A 215 12.13 19.05 12.27
N LEU A 216 11.27 18.28 11.61
CA LEU A 216 11.20 18.17 10.16
C LEU A 216 10.04 19.01 9.61
N ASP A 217 10.31 19.81 8.58
CA ASP A 217 9.30 20.58 7.84
C ASP A 217 8.80 19.79 6.63
N HIS A 218 8.21 18.61 6.90
CA HIS A 218 7.63 17.73 5.88
C HIS A 218 6.14 17.58 6.11
N GLN A 219 5.41 17.39 5.01
CA GLN A 219 3.97 17.16 5.04
C GLN A 219 3.61 16.01 4.11
N LEU A 220 2.56 15.29 4.49
CA LEU A 220 1.90 14.31 3.65
C LEU A 220 0.52 14.83 3.29
N THR A 221 0.20 14.81 2.02
CA THR A 221 -1.13 15.16 1.53
C THR A 221 -2.06 13.96 1.68
N PRO A 222 -3.18 14.08 2.41
CA PRO A 222 -4.21 13.05 2.39
C PRO A 222 -4.90 13.05 1.02
N VAL A 223 -4.87 11.92 0.33
CA VAL A 223 -5.66 11.73 -0.88
C VAL A 223 -6.74 10.70 -0.59
N LYS A 224 -7.96 11.20 -0.39
CA LYS A 224 -9.12 10.36 -0.12
C LYS A 224 -9.49 9.53 -1.34
N GLY A 225 -9.68 8.24 -1.13
CA GLY A 225 -10.18 7.30 -2.10
C GLY A 225 -11.45 6.64 -1.60
N GLU A 226 -12.54 6.81 -2.34
CA GLU A 226 -13.79 6.12 -2.08
C GLU A 226 -13.86 4.86 -2.95
N CYS A 227 -14.39 3.79 -2.38
CA CYS A 227 -14.58 2.50 -3.02
C CYS A 227 -15.97 1.96 -2.69
N LEU A 228 -16.43 1.05 -3.54
CA LEU A 228 -17.60 0.23 -3.25
C LEU A 228 -17.33 -1.23 -3.62
N SER A 229 -18.14 -2.14 -3.11
CA SER A 229 -18.18 -3.52 -3.55
C SER A 229 -19.57 -3.94 -3.98
N VAL A 230 -19.60 -4.83 -4.96
CA VAL A 230 -20.81 -5.46 -5.48
C VAL A 230 -20.63 -6.97 -5.47
N ILE A 231 -21.75 -7.70 -5.55
CA ILE A 231 -21.76 -9.15 -5.66
C ILE A 231 -22.14 -9.54 -7.09
N ASP A 232 -21.19 -10.18 -7.76
CA ASP A 232 -21.41 -10.92 -9.01
C ASP A 232 -21.77 -12.37 -8.66
N GLU A 233 -23.05 -12.70 -8.71
CA GLU A 233 -23.53 -14.06 -8.38
C GLU A 233 -22.97 -15.12 -9.35
N LYS A 234 -22.55 -14.72 -10.55
CA LYS A 234 -21.97 -15.62 -11.56
C LYS A 234 -20.44 -15.76 -11.40
N ALA A 235 -19.82 -14.85 -10.66
CA ALA A 235 -18.37 -14.78 -10.44
C ALA A 235 -17.56 -14.89 -11.76
N THR A 236 -18.00 -14.16 -12.80
CA THR A 236 -17.49 -14.29 -14.17
C THR A 236 -16.15 -13.61 -14.36
N LEU A 237 -15.91 -12.47 -13.68
CA LEU A 237 -14.69 -11.69 -13.85
C LEU A 237 -13.47 -12.43 -13.25
N LYS A 238 -12.47 -12.69 -14.07
CA LYS A 238 -11.24 -13.41 -13.69
C LYS A 238 -10.07 -12.49 -13.43
N TYR A 239 -9.93 -11.45 -14.25
CA TYR A 239 -8.81 -10.50 -14.23
C TYR A 239 -9.20 -9.23 -13.46
N THR A 240 -8.23 -8.59 -12.84
CA THR A 240 -8.39 -7.18 -12.45
C THR A 240 -8.42 -6.33 -13.72
N ILE A 241 -9.45 -5.52 -13.87
CA ILE A 241 -9.54 -4.57 -14.99
C ILE A 241 -9.32 -3.14 -14.49
N PHE A 242 -8.62 -2.35 -15.30
CA PHE A 242 -8.15 -1.02 -14.92
C PHE A 242 -8.33 -0.07 -16.10
N HIS A 243 -8.86 1.12 -15.88
CA HIS A 243 -8.90 2.19 -16.88
C HIS A 243 -8.70 3.53 -16.17
N ASP A 244 -7.77 4.34 -16.69
CA ASP A 244 -7.32 5.57 -16.04
C ASP A 244 -6.81 5.28 -14.60
N HIS A 245 -7.48 5.74 -13.57
CA HIS A 245 -7.21 5.42 -12.16
C HIS A 245 -8.33 4.60 -11.50
N TYR A 246 -9.32 4.16 -12.25
CA TYR A 246 -10.41 3.31 -11.80
C TYR A 246 -10.13 1.83 -12.07
N TYR A 247 -10.61 0.98 -11.18
CA TYR A 247 -10.37 -0.47 -11.26
C TYR A 247 -11.58 -1.27 -10.77
N ILE A 248 -11.67 -2.49 -11.26
CA ILE A 248 -12.55 -3.54 -10.71
C ILE A 248 -11.67 -4.74 -10.38
N VAL A 249 -11.62 -5.09 -9.09
CA VAL A 249 -10.79 -6.19 -8.58
C VAL A 249 -11.69 -7.33 -8.15
N PRO A 250 -11.65 -8.49 -8.84
CA PRO A 250 -12.39 -9.66 -8.42
C PRO A 250 -11.82 -10.29 -7.15
N ARG A 251 -12.72 -10.72 -6.28
CA ARG A 251 -12.42 -11.45 -5.05
C ARG A 251 -12.97 -12.89 -5.13
N ASN A 252 -12.52 -13.71 -4.20
CA ASN A 252 -13.17 -15.00 -3.99
C ASN A 252 -14.64 -14.75 -3.61
N ASN A 253 -15.52 -15.70 -3.87
CA ASN A 253 -16.96 -15.64 -3.58
C ASN A 253 -17.78 -14.61 -4.38
N GLY A 254 -17.34 -14.22 -5.58
CA GLY A 254 -18.09 -13.32 -6.47
C GLY A 254 -18.14 -11.86 -6.06
N ARG A 255 -17.44 -11.43 -5.01
CA ARG A 255 -17.34 -10.01 -4.68
C ARG A 255 -16.41 -9.30 -5.67
N LEU A 256 -16.82 -8.14 -6.17
CA LEU A 256 -16.01 -7.23 -6.96
C LEU A 256 -15.78 -5.94 -6.17
N VAL A 257 -14.53 -5.52 -6.03
CA VAL A 257 -14.16 -4.22 -5.44
C VAL A 257 -13.97 -3.21 -6.55
N ILE A 258 -14.73 -2.13 -6.52
CA ILE A 258 -14.72 -1.03 -7.48
C ILE A 258 -14.10 0.19 -6.80
N GLY A 259 -13.07 0.75 -7.40
CA GLY A 259 -12.34 1.91 -6.87
C GLY A 259 -11.63 2.69 -7.99
N ALA A 260 -11.03 3.80 -7.73
CA ALA A 260 -11.28 4.60 -6.56
C ALA A 260 -11.28 6.09 -6.95
N THR A 261 -12.03 6.89 -6.22
CA THR A 261 -11.91 8.34 -6.35
C THR A 261 -10.54 8.84 -5.90
N MET A 262 -10.16 10.04 -6.31
CA MET A 262 -8.95 10.73 -5.87
C MET A 262 -9.29 12.17 -5.51
N ILE A 263 -9.43 12.45 -4.21
CA ILE A 263 -9.81 13.77 -3.69
C ILE A 263 -8.68 14.23 -2.78
N GLU A 264 -7.89 15.19 -3.27
CA GLU A 264 -6.74 15.71 -2.54
C GLU A 264 -7.17 16.61 -1.38
N ASN A 265 -6.38 16.62 -0.31
CA ASN A 265 -6.57 17.45 0.89
C ASN A 265 -7.90 17.22 1.61
N ASP A 266 -8.58 16.09 1.38
CA ASP A 266 -9.80 15.72 2.10
C ASP A 266 -9.48 14.72 3.22
N TRP A 267 -9.66 15.17 4.48
CA TRP A 267 -9.50 14.35 5.69
C TRP A 267 -10.76 13.59 6.09
N ASN A 268 -11.86 13.80 5.36
CA ASN A 268 -13.14 13.18 5.68
C ASN A 268 -13.19 11.73 5.20
N GLU A 269 -13.19 10.77 6.11
CA GLU A 269 -13.25 9.33 5.80
C GLU A 269 -14.68 8.84 5.45
N ARG A 270 -15.67 9.72 5.33
CA ARG A 270 -17.03 9.34 4.89
C ARG A 270 -17.14 9.31 3.38
N VAL A 271 -17.91 8.37 2.88
CA VAL A 271 -18.21 8.24 1.45
C VAL A 271 -19.25 9.29 1.03
N SER A 272 -19.05 9.90 -0.14
CA SER A 272 -19.99 10.85 -0.74
C SER A 272 -20.89 10.17 -1.77
N LEU A 273 -22.11 10.67 -1.94
CA LEU A 273 -23.02 10.18 -2.99
C LEU A 273 -22.45 10.42 -4.38
N SER A 274 -21.80 11.58 -4.62
CA SER A 274 -21.16 11.90 -5.90
C SER A 274 -19.99 10.98 -6.21
N GLY A 275 -19.22 10.57 -5.21
CA GLY A 275 -18.15 9.58 -5.37
C GLY A 275 -18.68 8.23 -5.79
N ILE A 276 -19.75 7.75 -5.14
CA ILE A 276 -20.40 6.49 -5.51
C ILE A 276 -20.99 6.54 -6.92
N ASP A 277 -21.68 7.62 -7.28
CA ASP A 277 -22.22 7.80 -8.64
C ASP A 277 -21.10 7.74 -9.69
N THR A 278 -19.99 8.44 -9.46
CA THR A 278 -18.82 8.40 -10.32
C THR A 278 -18.25 6.97 -10.45
N LEU A 279 -18.10 6.24 -9.34
CA LEU A 279 -17.59 4.86 -9.37
C LEU A 279 -18.50 3.93 -10.15
N ILE A 280 -19.82 4.03 -9.97
CA ILE A 280 -20.80 3.24 -10.72
C ILE A 280 -20.71 3.56 -12.21
N ALA A 281 -20.68 4.84 -12.60
CA ALA A 281 -20.57 5.25 -14.00
C ALA A 281 -19.29 4.69 -14.65
N LYS A 282 -18.13 4.81 -13.98
CA LYS A 282 -16.85 4.30 -14.49
C LYS A 282 -16.81 2.77 -14.54
N ALA A 283 -17.36 2.10 -13.54
CA ALA A 283 -17.45 0.64 -13.52
C ALA A 283 -18.31 0.13 -14.67
N LYS A 284 -19.46 0.74 -14.95
CA LYS A 284 -20.34 0.39 -16.08
C LYS A 284 -19.67 0.59 -17.44
N THR A 285 -18.76 1.56 -17.58
CA THR A 285 -17.96 1.73 -18.79
C THR A 285 -17.03 0.54 -19.02
N MET A 286 -16.41 0.01 -17.95
CA MET A 286 -15.48 -1.13 -18.04
C MET A 286 -16.20 -2.48 -18.11
N LEU A 287 -17.21 -2.66 -17.26
CA LEU A 287 -17.98 -3.90 -17.09
C LEU A 287 -19.48 -3.55 -17.04
N PRO A 288 -20.19 -3.50 -18.19
CA PRO A 288 -21.59 -3.09 -18.24
C PRO A 288 -22.52 -3.88 -17.33
N THR A 289 -22.24 -5.15 -17.10
CA THR A 289 -23.01 -6.04 -16.24
C THR A 289 -23.05 -5.62 -14.76
N VAL A 290 -22.16 -4.71 -14.33
CA VAL A 290 -22.21 -4.12 -12.98
C VAL A 290 -23.56 -3.43 -12.70
N ALA A 291 -24.27 -2.97 -13.73
CA ALA A 291 -25.58 -2.32 -13.61
C ALA A 291 -26.62 -3.18 -12.89
N ASP A 292 -26.53 -4.52 -13.04
CA ASP A 292 -27.49 -5.47 -12.50
C ASP A 292 -27.02 -6.14 -11.21
N MET A 293 -25.78 -5.82 -10.76
CA MET A 293 -25.20 -6.40 -9.54
C MET A 293 -25.72 -5.72 -8.28
N LYS A 294 -25.72 -6.46 -7.19
CA LYS A 294 -26.17 -5.94 -5.89
C LYS A 294 -25.01 -5.27 -5.15
N MET A 295 -25.24 -4.06 -4.68
CA MET A 295 -24.28 -3.36 -3.83
C MET A 295 -24.14 -4.10 -2.49
N ASP A 296 -22.90 -4.31 -2.05
CA ASP A 296 -22.57 -4.98 -0.78
C ASP A 296 -22.12 -3.98 0.28
N SER A 297 -21.13 -3.13 -0.03
CA SER A 297 -20.64 -2.12 0.90
C SER A 297 -19.94 -0.96 0.18
N CYS A 298 -19.74 0.15 0.90
CA CYS A 298 -18.92 1.26 0.45
C CYS A 298 -18.06 1.79 1.59
N TRP A 299 -16.87 2.30 1.28
CA TRP A 299 -15.92 2.81 2.26
C TRP A 299 -14.98 3.85 1.63
N ALA A 300 -14.25 4.56 2.48
CA ALA A 300 -13.20 5.47 2.05
C ALA A 300 -11.93 5.29 2.89
N GLY A 301 -10.80 5.73 2.34
CA GLY A 301 -9.53 5.74 3.06
C GLY A 301 -8.62 6.86 2.57
N LEU A 302 -7.66 7.23 3.41
CA LEU A 302 -6.73 8.33 3.16
C LEU A 302 -5.37 7.78 2.72
N ARG A 303 -5.00 8.02 1.47
CA ARG A 303 -3.67 7.66 0.97
C ARG A 303 -2.66 8.73 1.40
N PRO A 304 -1.53 8.35 2.01
CA PRO A 304 -0.48 9.30 2.40
C PRO A 304 0.39 9.64 1.18
N GLN A 305 0.19 10.78 0.57
CA GLN A 305 0.98 11.22 -0.59
C GLN A 305 2.12 12.13 -0.16
N THR A 306 3.32 11.86 -0.65
CA THR A 306 4.50 12.72 -0.60
C THR A 306 4.50 13.68 -1.79
N PHE A 307 5.38 14.66 -1.79
CA PHE A 307 5.52 15.64 -2.86
C PHE A 307 5.85 15.06 -4.25
N ASP A 308 6.49 13.89 -4.28
CA ASP A 308 6.90 13.19 -5.51
C ASP A 308 6.28 11.79 -5.66
N GLN A 309 5.29 11.47 -4.83
CA GLN A 309 4.56 10.19 -4.79
C GLN A 309 5.40 8.96 -4.43
N LYS A 310 6.69 9.13 -4.08
CA LYS A 310 7.56 8.07 -3.59
C LYS A 310 7.54 8.02 -2.05
N PRO A 311 7.62 6.85 -1.43
CA PRO A 311 7.61 6.77 0.03
C PRO A 311 8.84 7.42 0.67
N PHE A 312 8.71 7.82 1.93
CA PHE A 312 9.83 8.08 2.80
C PHE A 312 10.21 6.80 3.53
N ILE A 313 11.39 6.25 3.22
CA ILE A 313 11.95 5.05 3.86
C ILE A 313 13.41 5.34 4.18
N GLY A 314 13.75 5.52 5.46
CA GLY A 314 15.13 5.84 5.83
C GLY A 314 15.25 6.45 7.21
N HIS A 315 16.48 6.80 7.55
CA HIS A 315 16.82 7.47 8.80
C HIS A 315 16.36 8.93 8.82
N HIS A 316 16.13 9.43 10.02
CA HIS A 316 16.08 10.87 10.27
C HIS A 316 17.45 11.47 9.96
N PRO A 317 17.54 12.65 9.30
CA PRO A 317 18.82 13.22 8.87
C PRO A 317 19.75 13.60 10.03
N GLU A 318 19.21 13.96 11.20
CA GLU A 318 19.98 14.46 12.35
C GLU A 318 19.85 13.57 13.59
N GLU A 319 18.78 12.80 13.74
CA GLU A 319 18.52 12.02 14.95
C GLU A 319 18.78 10.53 14.70
N GLU A 320 19.92 10.04 15.15
CA GLU A 320 20.26 8.61 15.09
C GLU A 320 19.24 7.79 15.90
N GLY A 321 18.74 6.70 15.31
CA GLY A 321 17.76 5.81 15.93
C GLY A 321 16.31 6.11 15.56
N ILE A 322 16.01 7.24 14.87
CA ILE A 322 14.69 7.48 14.30
C ILE A 322 14.69 7.13 12.81
N LEU A 323 13.67 6.39 12.38
CA LEU A 323 13.44 6.03 11.00
C LEU A 323 12.00 6.34 10.59
N PHE A 324 11.79 6.52 9.30
CA PHE A 324 10.47 6.72 8.69
C PHE A 324 10.19 5.62 7.69
N ALA A 325 8.94 5.19 7.63
CA ALA A 325 8.40 4.27 6.64
C ALA A 325 6.96 4.66 6.32
N THR A 326 6.79 5.73 5.56
CA THR A 326 5.48 6.35 5.31
C THR A 326 5.39 6.97 3.93
N GLY A 327 4.22 7.52 3.57
CA GLY A 327 4.08 8.19 2.27
C GLY A 327 3.97 7.25 1.07
N HIS A 328 3.59 6.00 1.27
CA HIS A 328 3.50 4.98 0.21
C HIS A 328 2.37 5.22 -0.80
N TYR A 329 1.56 6.26 -0.60
CA TYR A 329 0.46 6.68 -1.46
C TYR A 329 -0.45 5.51 -1.88
N ARG A 330 -0.48 5.14 -3.18
CA ARG A 330 -1.29 4.04 -3.74
C ARG A 330 -0.65 2.67 -3.55
N ASN A 331 0.65 2.63 -3.26
CA ASN A 331 1.49 1.44 -3.36
C ASN A 331 1.79 0.74 -2.02
N GLY A 332 1.15 1.14 -0.92
CA GLY A 332 1.47 0.61 0.41
C GLY A 332 1.33 -0.91 0.52
N ILE A 333 0.30 -1.51 -0.09
CA ILE A 333 0.14 -2.97 -0.08
C ILE A 333 1.28 -3.62 -0.88
N LEU A 334 1.51 -3.17 -2.10
CA LEU A 334 2.58 -3.66 -2.97
C LEU A 334 3.95 -3.57 -2.32
N LEU A 335 4.29 -2.44 -1.72
CA LEU A 335 5.64 -2.14 -1.23
C LEU A 335 5.92 -2.65 0.20
N ALA A 336 4.91 -3.19 0.91
CA ALA A 336 5.07 -3.57 2.31
C ALA A 336 6.23 -4.56 2.56
N PRO A 337 6.42 -5.65 1.79
CA PRO A 337 7.55 -6.55 1.99
C PRO A 337 8.92 -5.87 1.81
N ALA A 338 9.13 -5.15 0.71
CA ALA A 338 10.41 -4.48 0.46
C ALA A 338 10.70 -3.37 1.48
N THR A 339 9.68 -2.64 1.91
CA THR A 339 9.79 -1.63 2.98
C THR A 339 10.20 -2.29 4.30
N GLY A 340 9.55 -3.39 4.67
CA GLY A 340 9.88 -4.13 5.90
C GLY A 340 11.31 -4.65 5.88
N GLN A 341 11.75 -5.21 4.75
CA GLN A 341 13.13 -5.66 4.56
C GLN A 341 14.12 -4.50 4.62
N MET A 342 13.83 -3.38 3.95
CA MET A 342 14.72 -2.22 3.92
C MET A 342 14.89 -1.60 5.33
N ILE A 343 13.82 -1.43 6.10
CA ILE A 343 13.90 -0.92 7.49
C ILE A 343 14.69 -1.89 8.38
N ARG A 344 14.46 -3.21 8.27
CA ARG A 344 15.26 -4.21 8.97
C ARG A 344 16.74 -4.05 8.65
N ASP A 345 17.09 -3.93 7.37
CA ASP A 345 18.47 -3.87 6.92
C ASP A 345 19.15 -2.55 7.32
N LEU A 346 18.42 -1.43 7.35
CA LEU A 346 18.90 -0.16 7.90
C LEU A 346 19.23 -0.29 9.41
N ILE A 347 18.33 -0.85 10.20
CA ILE A 347 18.54 -1.02 11.66
C ILE A 347 19.71 -1.98 11.94
N LEU A 348 19.84 -3.06 11.17
CA LEU A 348 20.91 -4.04 11.31
C LEU A 348 22.21 -3.66 10.59
N LYS A 349 22.24 -2.47 9.97
CA LYS A 349 23.41 -1.94 9.23
C LYS A 349 23.88 -2.91 8.12
N ARG A 350 22.92 -3.58 7.46
CA ARG A 350 23.18 -4.48 6.31
C ARG A 350 23.27 -3.66 5.02
N GLN A 351 23.89 -4.25 4.01
CA GLN A 351 24.02 -3.62 2.69
C GLN A 351 22.67 -3.49 2.01
N ILE A 352 22.36 -2.29 1.54
CA ILE A 352 21.18 -1.94 0.74
C ILE A 352 21.67 -1.28 -0.55
N LYS A 353 20.91 -1.41 -1.63
CA LYS A 353 21.20 -0.69 -2.87
C LYS A 353 21.17 0.81 -2.62
N ASN A 354 22.26 1.49 -2.96
CA ASN A 354 22.42 2.91 -2.68
C ASN A 354 21.35 3.76 -3.40
N GLU A 355 20.96 3.37 -4.61
CA GLU A 355 19.90 4.06 -5.36
C GLU A 355 18.55 4.05 -4.62
N TRP A 356 18.22 3.01 -3.86
CA TRP A 356 16.99 2.96 -3.06
C TRP A 356 17.09 3.84 -1.82
N VAL A 357 18.26 3.83 -1.14
CA VAL A 357 18.50 4.69 0.03
C VAL A 357 18.35 6.16 -0.36
N GLU A 358 18.99 6.57 -1.44
CA GLU A 358 18.95 7.95 -1.92
C GLU A 358 17.56 8.37 -2.42
N ALA A 359 16.85 7.47 -3.12
CA ALA A 359 15.53 7.79 -3.69
C ALA A 359 14.42 7.90 -2.65
N PHE A 360 14.55 7.18 -1.51
CA PHE A 360 13.49 7.11 -0.52
C PHE A 360 13.81 7.84 0.80
N LYS A 361 15.01 8.39 0.97
CA LYS A 361 15.36 9.16 2.16
C LYS A 361 14.45 10.37 2.35
N ILE A 362 14.21 10.76 3.60
CA ILE A 362 13.26 11.84 3.91
C ILE A 362 13.77 13.22 3.49
N ASP A 363 15.06 13.45 3.55
CA ASP A 363 15.74 14.71 3.19
C ASP A 363 16.09 14.81 1.70
N ARG A 364 15.54 13.93 0.84
CA ARG A 364 15.70 14.05 -0.60
C ARG A 364 15.13 15.39 -1.09
N ARG A 365 15.85 16.01 -2.01
CA ARG A 365 15.51 17.36 -2.51
C ARG A 365 14.15 17.36 -3.20
N GLN A 366 13.28 18.23 -2.73
CA GLN A 366 12.08 18.58 -3.46
C GLN A 366 12.53 19.32 -4.75
N PRO A 367 12.08 18.89 -5.95
CA PRO A 367 12.35 19.66 -7.16
C PRO A 367 11.86 21.10 -6.94
N LEU A 368 12.72 22.08 -7.20
CA LEU A 368 12.29 23.47 -7.20
C LEU A 368 11.14 23.57 -8.21
N LEU A 369 9.93 23.81 -7.72
CA LEU A 369 8.82 24.19 -8.55
C LEU A 369 9.20 25.53 -9.18
N LEU A 370 9.75 25.49 -10.41
CA LEU A 370 9.83 26.68 -11.24
C LEU A 370 8.38 27.14 -11.39
N SER A 371 8.04 28.21 -10.69
CA SER A 371 6.77 28.92 -10.81
C SER A 371 6.52 29.19 -12.29
N ARG A 372 5.55 28.48 -12.86
CA ARG A 372 4.99 28.77 -14.17
C ARG A 372 3.90 29.83 -14.04
#